data_67c5427bb75d2f959984428c93e17691
#
_entry.id   67c5427bb75d2f959984428c93e17691
#
_cell.length_a   1.000
_cell.length_b   1.000
_cell.length_c   1.000
_cell.angle_alpha   90.00
_cell.angle_beta   90.00
_cell.angle_gamma   90.00
#
_symmetry.space_group_name_H-M   'P 1'
#
loop_
_entity.id
_entity.type
_entity.pdbx_description
1 polymer ?
#
loop_
_entity_poly.entity_id
_entity_poly.type
_entity_poly.pdbx_seq_one_letter_code
_entity_poly.pdbx_strand_id
1 'polypeptide(L)'
;MLFRSWPLGVFDCCGVSDGAACAIVTTPAIARSLGKRDVVTVKGMQLAPSNGVEMGHNSWDGSCTLTTPLAAARAYREAGIDKPREQLDLIEVHDCFSITELVIMEDLGLSDRGKAPRDILEGRYDRSGRIPCQIDGGLKCFGHPIGASGLRMLYEMYLQLQGKAGPRQLKDPRIGMTHNLGGAPRENVSSVAIVGRYE
;
A
#
# COMPACT_ATOMS: atom_id res chain seq x y z
N MET A 1 -0.02 -30.52 6.70
CA MET A 1 -0.81 -29.51 7.48
C MET A 1 -2.03 -29.18 6.65
N LEU A 2 -3.18 -29.56 7.12
CA LEU A 2 -4.42 -29.46 6.36
C LEU A 2 -5.01 -28.07 6.45
N PHE A 3 -5.28 -27.55 5.34
CA PHE A 3 -5.85 -26.27 5.01
C PHE A 3 -7.27 -26.13 5.55
N ARG A 4 -7.43 -25.41 6.63
CA ARG A 4 -8.75 -25.04 7.16
C ARG A 4 -9.42 -23.93 6.35
N SER A 5 -8.71 -23.35 5.39
CA SER A 5 -9.11 -22.13 4.70
C SER A 5 -8.99 -22.25 3.17
N TRP A 6 -9.25 -23.47 2.63
CA TRP A 6 -9.29 -23.61 1.18
C TRP A 6 -10.16 -22.52 0.53
N PRO A 7 -9.67 -21.85 -0.55
CA PRO A 7 -8.51 -22.16 -1.37
C PRO A 7 -7.16 -21.58 -0.89
N LEU A 8 -7.08 -20.89 0.25
CA LEU A 8 -5.85 -20.28 0.73
C LEU A 8 -4.91 -21.33 1.36
N GLY A 9 -3.62 -21.25 1.03
CA GLY A 9 -2.56 -22.09 1.55
C GLY A 9 -1.60 -21.34 2.47
N VAL A 10 -0.56 -22.01 2.92
CA VAL A 10 0.47 -21.40 3.81
C VAL A 10 1.20 -20.26 3.13
N PHE A 11 1.44 -20.34 1.82
CA PHE A 11 2.12 -19.29 1.06
C PHE A 11 1.23 -18.08 0.75
N ASP A 12 -0.06 -18.16 1.05
CA ASP A 12 -0.97 -17.01 0.92
C ASP A 12 -0.92 -16.08 2.14
N CYS A 13 -0.23 -16.47 3.22
CA CYS A 13 -0.14 -15.74 4.46
C CYS A 13 1.27 -15.21 4.69
N CYS A 14 1.39 -14.03 5.28
CA CYS A 14 2.66 -13.55 5.79
C CYS A 14 3.10 -14.33 7.04
N GLY A 15 4.40 -14.39 7.27
CA GLY A 15 4.95 -14.92 8.53
C GLY A 15 4.78 -13.94 9.69
N VAL A 16 4.64 -14.46 10.90
CA VAL A 16 4.75 -13.65 12.12
C VAL A 16 6.21 -13.27 12.31
N SER A 17 6.47 -11.99 12.51
CA SER A 17 7.84 -11.44 12.57
C SER A 17 7.95 -10.38 13.65
N ASP A 18 9.13 -10.28 14.24
CA ASP A 18 9.51 -9.18 15.10
C ASP A 18 10.34 -8.16 14.32
N GLY A 19 10.18 -6.89 14.64
CA GLY A 19 10.92 -5.82 13.98
C GLY A 19 10.51 -4.44 14.43
N ALA A 20 11.33 -3.46 14.09
CA ALA A 20 11.09 -2.06 14.36
C ALA A 20 11.51 -1.21 13.17
N ALA A 21 10.83 -0.09 12.99
CA ALA A 21 11.18 0.91 12.00
C ALA A 21 10.93 2.31 12.60
N CYS A 22 11.70 3.28 12.17
CA CYS A 22 11.50 4.68 12.54
C CYS A 22 11.70 5.59 11.33
N ALA A 23 11.02 6.72 11.33
CA ALA A 23 11.18 7.77 10.34
C ALA A 23 11.26 9.14 11.02
N ILE A 24 12.09 10.00 10.49
CA ILE A 24 12.15 11.41 10.90
C ILE A 24 11.39 12.23 9.88
N VAL A 25 10.33 12.88 10.33
CA VAL A 25 9.51 13.77 9.50
C VAL A 25 9.83 15.21 9.87
N THR A 26 10.09 16.02 8.86
CA THR A 26 10.42 17.45 9.06
C THR A 26 9.98 18.28 7.85
N THR A 27 10.14 19.59 7.93
CA THR A 27 9.88 20.45 6.77
C THR A 27 10.99 20.32 5.72
N PRO A 28 10.70 20.57 4.44
CA PRO A 28 11.72 20.58 3.40
C PRO A 28 12.86 21.56 3.67
N ALA A 29 12.57 22.69 4.30
CA ALA A 29 13.59 23.70 4.66
C ALA A 29 14.59 23.13 5.67
N ILE A 30 14.12 22.45 6.71
CA ILE A 30 14.98 21.82 7.72
C ILE A 30 15.76 20.65 7.08
N ALA A 31 15.09 19.82 6.27
CA ALA A 31 15.79 18.74 5.57
C ALA A 31 16.98 19.27 4.74
N ARG A 32 16.78 20.35 4.02
CA ARG A 32 17.85 21.00 3.23
C ARG A 32 18.95 21.58 4.10
N SER A 33 18.62 22.22 5.23
CA SER A 33 19.63 22.74 6.16
C SER A 33 20.51 21.64 6.75
N LEU A 34 19.97 20.40 6.82
CA LEU A 34 20.71 19.20 7.20
C LEU A 34 21.43 18.52 6.03
N GLY A 35 21.54 19.17 4.89
CA GLY A 35 22.25 18.68 3.71
C GLY A 35 21.50 17.61 2.90
N LYS A 36 20.21 17.37 3.16
CA LYS A 36 19.38 16.43 2.38
C LYS A 36 18.94 17.10 1.09
N ARG A 37 19.38 16.55 -0.06
CA ARG A 37 19.07 17.09 -1.39
C ARG A 37 17.90 16.39 -2.06
N ASP A 38 17.86 15.05 -1.97
CA ASP A 38 16.83 14.23 -2.61
C ASP A 38 15.65 14.06 -1.63
N VAL A 39 14.91 15.15 -1.42
CA VAL A 39 13.81 15.16 -0.46
C VAL A 39 12.59 14.44 -1.03
N VAL A 40 12.04 13.51 -0.27
CA VAL A 40 10.76 12.89 -0.54
C VAL A 40 9.73 13.52 0.38
N THR A 41 8.60 13.95 -0.18
CA THR A 41 7.53 14.64 0.57
C THR A 41 6.27 13.81 0.63
N VAL A 42 5.55 13.94 1.72
CA VAL A 42 4.17 13.44 1.85
C VAL A 42 3.27 14.38 1.04
N LYS A 43 2.60 13.83 0.03
CA LYS A 43 1.65 14.54 -0.83
C LYS A 43 0.21 14.38 -0.32
N GLY A 44 -0.10 13.26 0.32
CA GLY A 44 -1.37 13.00 0.96
C GLY A 44 -1.23 11.87 1.97
N MET A 45 -1.91 11.98 3.10
CA MET A 45 -1.91 10.94 4.12
C MET A 45 -3.25 10.93 4.85
N GLN A 46 -3.97 9.82 4.75
CA GLN A 46 -5.30 9.69 5.31
C GLN A 46 -5.48 8.37 6.04
N LEU A 47 -6.32 8.43 7.06
CA LEU A 47 -6.71 7.29 7.87
C LEU A 47 -8.25 7.24 7.91
N ALA A 48 -8.81 6.04 7.79
CA ALA A 48 -10.23 5.79 7.93
C ALA A 48 -10.47 4.59 8.84
N PRO A 49 -11.00 4.79 10.05
CA PRO A 49 -11.45 3.71 10.90
C PRO A 49 -12.83 3.22 10.46
N SER A 50 -13.12 1.95 10.75
CA SER A 50 -14.47 1.38 10.62
C SER A 50 -15.46 2.16 11.49
N ASN A 51 -16.67 2.32 10.98
CA ASN A 51 -17.77 2.98 11.69
C ASN A 51 -18.78 1.98 12.30
N GLY A 52 -18.44 0.69 12.27
CA GLY A 52 -19.30 -0.38 12.79
C GLY A 52 -20.37 -0.88 11.82
N VAL A 53 -20.53 -0.27 10.64
CA VAL A 53 -21.52 -0.75 9.64
C VAL A 53 -21.23 -2.18 9.21
N GLU A 54 -19.95 -2.52 9.02
CA GLU A 54 -19.51 -3.87 8.66
C GLU A 54 -19.73 -4.92 9.76
N MET A 55 -19.96 -4.49 11.01
CA MET A 55 -20.21 -5.36 12.17
C MET A 55 -21.66 -5.84 12.26
N GLY A 56 -22.59 -5.11 11.67
CA GLY A 56 -24.02 -5.40 11.77
C GLY A 56 -24.49 -6.52 10.85
N HIS A 57 -25.70 -7.00 11.10
CA HIS A 57 -26.44 -7.86 10.19
C HIS A 57 -27.02 -7.00 9.04
N ASN A 58 -26.17 -6.64 8.10
CA ASN A 58 -26.51 -5.82 6.95
C ASN A 58 -26.18 -6.55 5.64
N SER A 59 -26.33 -5.86 4.52
CA SER A 59 -26.06 -6.38 3.17
C SER A 59 -24.59 -6.45 2.81
N TRP A 60 -23.64 -6.16 3.73
CA TRP A 60 -22.22 -6.27 3.44
C TRP A 60 -21.80 -7.74 3.25
N ASP A 61 -21.30 -8.05 2.09
CA ASP A 61 -21.00 -9.42 1.63
C ASP A 61 -19.53 -9.84 1.82
N GLY A 62 -18.69 -8.94 2.33
CA GLY A 62 -17.26 -9.19 2.52
C GLY A 62 -16.41 -9.01 1.26
N SER A 63 -16.98 -8.55 0.15
CA SER A 63 -16.25 -8.35 -1.12
C SER A 63 -15.38 -7.10 -1.14
N CYS A 64 -15.45 -6.26 -0.12
CA CYS A 64 -14.69 -5.03 -0.02
C CYS A 64 -14.43 -4.65 1.45
N THR A 65 -13.49 -3.73 1.67
CA THR A 65 -13.37 -3.00 2.94
C THR A 65 -13.99 -1.61 2.76
N LEU A 66 -14.79 -1.14 3.70
CA LEU A 66 -15.39 0.20 3.59
C LEU A 66 -14.39 1.31 3.91
N THR A 67 -13.35 0.99 4.66
CA THR A 67 -12.33 1.94 5.12
C THR A 67 -11.31 2.29 4.04
N THR A 68 -10.88 1.33 3.21
CA THR A 68 -9.88 1.54 2.16
C THR A 68 -10.33 2.55 1.11
N PRO A 69 -11.52 2.41 0.47
CA PRO A 69 -11.98 3.41 -0.51
C PRO A 69 -12.11 4.81 0.09
N LEU A 70 -12.51 4.90 1.35
CA LEU A 70 -12.66 6.19 2.03
C LEU A 70 -11.31 6.87 2.30
N ALA A 71 -10.32 6.12 2.79
CA ALA A 71 -8.96 6.62 2.99
C ALA A 71 -8.33 7.01 1.65
N ALA A 72 -8.46 6.14 0.63
CA ALA A 72 -7.91 6.37 -0.70
C ALA A 72 -8.48 7.64 -1.35
N ALA A 73 -9.79 7.79 -1.39
CA ALA A 73 -10.44 8.97 -1.99
C ALA A 73 -10.00 10.30 -1.33
N ARG A 74 -9.78 10.28 -0.02
CA ARG A 74 -9.28 11.46 0.71
C ARG A 74 -7.82 11.72 0.41
N ALA A 75 -6.96 10.68 0.41
CA ALA A 75 -5.54 10.80 0.11
C ALA A 75 -5.30 11.26 -1.34
N TYR A 76 -6.04 10.71 -2.30
CA TYR A 76 -5.98 11.13 -3.69
C TYR A 76 -6.31 12.62 -3.86
N ARG A 77 -7.39 13.07 -3.23
CA ARG A 77 -7.79 14.50 -3.26
C ARG A 77 -6.71 15.39 -2.66
N GLU A 78 -6.14 15.01 -1.52
CA GLU A 78 -5.07 15.75 -0.85
C GLU A 78 -3.80 15.84 -1.71
N ALA A 79 -3.48 14.76 -2.43
CA ALA A 79 -2.32 14.67 -3.32
C ALA A 79 -2.58 15.24 -4.73
N GLY A 80 -3.80 15.67 -5.07
CA GLY A 80 -4.17 16.13 -6.41
C GLY A 80 -4.18 15.01 -7.45
N ILE A 81 -4.52 13.79 -7.06
CA ILE A 81 -4.62 12.63 -7.94
C ILE A 81 -6.07 12.39 -8.34
N ASP A 82 -6.38 12.59 -9.60
CA ASP A 82 -7.71 12.34 -10.17
C ASP A 82 -7.80 10.98 -10.87
N LYS A 83 -6.67 10.48 -11.35
CA LYS A 83 -6.56 9.24 -12.11
C LYS A 83 -5.47 8.34 -11.53
N PRO A 84 -5.70 7.66 -10.41
CA PRO A 84 -4.66 6.90 -9.71
C PRO A 84 -3.99 5.84 -10.60
N ARG A 85 -4.74 5.21 -11.50
CA ARG A 85 -4.22 4.20 -12.44
C ARG A 85 -3.20 4.76 -13.44
N GLU A 86 -3.23 6.06 -13.69
CA GLU A 86 -2.37 6.75 -14.66
C GLU A 86 -1.26 7.55 -13.97
N GLN A 87 -1.50 8.01 -12.74
CA GLN A 87 -0.64 8.98 -12.05
C GLN A 87 0.29 8.35 -11.00
N LEU A 88 -0.03 7.15 -10.49
CA LEU A 88 0.85 6.43 -9.58
C LEU A 88 1.90 5.64 -10.38
N ASP A 89 3.16 5.74 -9.94
CA ASP A 89 4.29 5.04 -10.57
C ASP A 89 4.64 3.72 -9.87
N LEU A 90 4.32 3.59 -8.59
CA LEU A 90 4.51 2.37 -7.82
C LEU A 90 3.62 2.36 -6.58
N ILE A 91 3.34 1.16 -6.07
CA ILE A 91 2.54 0.99 -4.87
C ILE A 91 3.10 -0.12 -3.98
N GLU A 92 2.84 0.03 -2.69
CA GLU A 92 2.96 -1.02 -1.68
C GLU A 92 1.62 -1.16 -0.97
N VAL A 93 1.06 -2.34 -0.90
CA VAL A 93 -0.25 -2.58 -0.28
C VAL A 93 -0.14 -3.62 0.83
N HIS A 94 -1.17 -3.69 1.66
CA HIS A 94 -1.22 -4.64 2.76
C HIS A 94 -1.53 -6.05 2.25
N ASP A 95 -0.50 -6.83 1.97
CA ASP A 95 -0.56 -8.19 1.43
C ASP A 95 -0.37 -9.27 2.51
N CYS A 96 -0.90 -9.03 3.72
CA CYS A 96 -0.82 -10.04 4.80
C CYS A 96 -1.43 -11.39 4.38
N PHE A 97 -2.39 -11.36 3.47
CA PHE A 97 -2.92 -12.50 2.73
C PHE A 97 -3.05 -12.15 1.25
N SER A 98 -2.88 -13.12 0.35
CA SER A 98 -3.03 -12.92 -1.09
C SER A 98 -4.43 -12.39 -1.46
N ILE A 99 -5.48 -12.89 -0.81
CA ILE A 99 -6.85 -12.38 -1.01
C ILE A 99 -7.01 -10.93 -0.55
N THR A 100 -6.30 -10.52 0.49
CA THR A 100 -6.35 -9.13 0.97
C THR A 100 -5.80 -8.19 -0.10
N GLU A 101 -4.69 -8.53 -0.73
CA GLU A 101 -4.12 -7.77 -1.83
C GLU A 101 -5.11 -7.61 -3.00
N LEU A 102 -5.77 -8.71 -3.42
CA LEU A 102 -6.78 -8.68 -4.48
C LEU A 102 -7.91 -7.68 -4.18
N VAL A 103 -8.48 -7.78 -2.98
CA VAL A 103 -9.58 -6.89 -2.55
C VAL A 103 -9.11 -5.44 -2.50
N ILE A 104 -7.91 -5.20 -1.98
CA ILE A 104 -7.34 -3.85 -1.83
C ILE A 104 -7.08 -3.21 -3.19
N MET A 105 -6.62 -3.95 -4.21
CA MET A 105 -6.43 -3.40 -5.56
C MET A 105 -7.73 -2.82 -6.13
N GLU A 106 -8.85 -3.46 -5.83
CA GLU A 106 -10.19 -2.99 -6.24
C GLU A 106 -10.67 -1.85 -5.36
N ASP A 107 -10.47 -1.94 -4.05
CA ASP A 107 -10.86 -0.91 -3.08
C ASP A 107 -10.11 0.42 -3.27
N LEU A 108 -8.84 0.35 -3.69
CA LEU A 108 -8.04 1.52 -4.06
C LEU A 108 -8.42 2.10 -5.44
N GLY A 109 -9.32 1.45 -6.18
CA GLY A 109 -9.70 1.87 -7.53
C GLY A 109 -8.63 1.61 -8.59
N LEU A 110 -7.63 0.76 -8.30
CA LEU A 110 -6.55 0.41 -9.23
C LEU A 110 -6.99 -0.67 -10.22
N SER A 111 -7.90 -1.55 -9.81
CA SER A 111 -8.65 -2.48 -10.66
C SER A 111 -10.15 -2.20 -10.55
N ASP A 112 -10.92 -2.57 -11.56
CA ASP A 112 -12.37 -2.58 -11.48
C ASP A 112 -12.85 -3.74 -10.60
N ARG A 113 -14.02 -3.62 -10.00
CA ARG A 113 -14.61 -4.68 -9.17
C ARG A 113 -14.66 -6.02 -9.92
N GLY A 114 -14.11 -7.06 -9.28
CA GLY A 114 -13.99 -8.41 -9.83
C GLY A 114 -12.95 -8.56 -10.94
N LYS A 115 -12.08 -7.56 -11.17
CA LYS A 115 -11.07 -7.60 -12.24
C LYS A 115 -9.63 -7.69 -11.75
N ALA A 116 -9.37 -7.51 -10.46
CA ALA A 116 -8.00 -7.60 -9.93
C ALA A 116 -7.29 -8.92 -10.30
N PRO A 117 -7.92 -10.10 -10.24
CA PRO A 117 -7.26 -11.34 -10.65
C PRO A 117 -6.79 -11.32 -12.12
N ARG A 118 -7.61 -10.77 -13.00
CA ARG A 118 -7.27 -10.61 -14.42
C ARG A 118 -6.13 -9.63 -14.62
N ASP A 119 -6.20 -8.47 -14.00
CA ASP A 119 -5.18 -7.42 -14.11
C ASP A 119 -3.81 -7.93 -13.62
N ILE A 120 -3.78 -8.79 -12.58
CA ILE A 120 -2.56 -9.45 -12.09
C ILE A 120 -2.04 -10.45 -13.13
N LEU A 121 -2.90 -11.32 -13.66
CA LEU A 121 -2.49 -12.31 -14.68
C LEU A 121 -2.01 -11.65 -15.98
N GLU A 122 -2.51 -10.47 -16.31
CA GLU A 122 -2.06 -9.65 -17.44
C GLU A 122 -0.76 -8.86 -17.13
N GLY A 123 -0.19 -9.00 -15.93
CA GLY A 123 1.06 -8.37 -15.53
C GLY A 123 0.97 -6.88 -15.25
N ARG A 124 -0.22 -6.33 -15.00
CA ARG A 124 -0.41 -4.89 -14.74
C ARG A 124 0.41 -4.39 -13.56
N TYR A 125 0.55 -5.24 -12.53
CA TYR A 125 1.23 -4.95 -11.28
C TYR A 125 2.64 -5.52 -11.18
N ASP A 126 3.11 -6.17 -12.24
CA ASP A 126 4.48 -6.65 -12.34
C ASP A 126 5.47 -5.48 -12.33
N ARG A 127 6.74 -5.78 -12.07
CA ARG A 127 7.82 -4.79 -12.10
C ARG A 127 7.86 -3.96 -13.40
N SER A 128 7.54 -4.57 -14.53
CA SER A 128 7.44 -3.92 -15.85
C SER A 128 6.03 -3.50 -16.23
N GLY A 129 5.07 -3.73 -15.35
CA GLY A 129 3.68 -3.39 -15.55
C GLY A 129 3.40 -1.90 -15.44
N ARG A 130 2.13 -1.52 -15.58
CA ARG A 130 1.74 -0.10 -15.53
C ARG A 130 1.88 0.51 -14.13
N ILE A 131 1.59 -0.27 -13.09
CA ILE A 131 1.68 0.16 -11.69
C ILE A 131 2.41 -0.93 -10.91
N PRO A 132 3.75 -0.94 -10.89
CA PRO A 132 4.51 -1.92 -10.12
C PRO A 132 4.07 -1.95 -8.65
N CYS A 133 3.79 -3.17 -8.16
CA CYS A 133 3.36 -3.41 -6.80
C CYS A 133 4.34 -4.34 -6.08
N GLN A 134 4.61 -4.05 -4.80
CA GLN A 134 5.40 -4.95 -3.92
C GLN A 134 6.77 -5.32 -4.51
N ILE A 135 7.49 -4.34 -5.05
CA ILE A 135 8.78 -4.58 -5.74
C ILE A 135 9.84 -5.14 -4.79
N ASP A 136 9.71 -4.91 -3.51
CA ASP A 136 10.58 -5.46 -2.47
C ASP A 136 10.15 -6.86 -1.99
N GLY A 137 8.98 -7.33 -2.43
CA GLY A 137 8.41 -8.63 -2.07
C GLY A 137 7.26 -8.59 -1.05
N GLY A 138 6.92 -7.40 -0.56
CA GLY A 138 5.78 -7.19 0.35
C GLY A 138 5.89 -7.87 1.71
N LEU A 139 4.80 -7.90 2.46
CA LEU A 139 4.74 -8.48 3.81
C LEU A 139 5.00 -9.99 3.78
N LYS A 140 4.63 -10.67 2.70
CA LYS A 140 4.83 -12.13 2.57
C LYS A 140 6.29 -12.52 2.46
N CYS A 141 7.13 -11.71 1.82
CA CYS A 141 8.56 -12.01 1.64
C CYS A 141 9.43 -11.38 2.74
N PHE A 142 9.11 -10.17 3.18
CA PHE A 142 9.85 -9.48 4.25
C PHE A 142 9.47 -9.92 5.65
N GLY A 143 8.30 -10.53 5.82
CA GLY A 143 7.65 -10.68 7.11
C GLY A 143 6.82 -9.45 7.49
N HIS A 144 6.04 -9.58 8.56
CA HIS A 144 5.08 -8.56 8.96
C HIS A 144 5.19 -8.19 10.44
N PRO A 145 6.24 -7.47 10.86
CA PRO A 145 6.25 -6.82 12.16
C PRO A 145 5.21 -5.70 12.15
N ILE A 146 4.06 -5.93 12.77
CA ILE A 146 2.84 -5.12 12.62
C ILE A 146 3.11 -3.62 12.79
N GLY A 147 3.83 -3.23 13.83
CA GLY A 147 4.17 -1.83 14.10
C GLY A 147 5.23 -1.22 13.16
N ALA A 148 5.96 -2.03 12.39
CA ALA A 148 7.04 -1.57 11.53
C ALA A 148 6.68 -1.55 10.04
N SER A 149 5.75 -2.40 9.61
CA SER A 149 5.47 -2.65 8.20
C SER A 149 5.09 -1.41 7.40
N GLY A 150 4.29 -0.52 7.95
CA GLY A 150 3.92 0.73 7.27
C GLY A 150 5.12 1.63 6.99
N LEU A 151 6.06 1.74 7.93
CA LEU A 151 7.29 2.50 7.73
C LEU A 151 8.26 1.80 6.78
N ARG A 152 8.30 0.45 6.78
CA ARG A 152 9.07 -0.31 5.79
C ARG A 152 8.59 -0.03 4.36
N MET A 153 7.28 -0.05 4.13
CA MET A 153 6.70 0.30 2.83
C MET A 153 7.10 1.72 2.40
N LEU A 154 7.00 2.69 3.32
CA LEU A 154 7.46 4.05 3.05
C LEU A 154 8.97 4.13 2.80
N TYR A 155 9.78 3.24 3.40
CA TYR A 155 11.22 3.17 3.14
C TYR A 155 11.50 2.70 1.71
N GLU A 156 10.77 1.70 1.20
CA GLU A 156 10.91 1.31 -0.21
C GLU A 156 10.50 2.46 -1.14
N MET A 157 9.39 3.16 -0.88
CA MET A 157 9.03 4.37 -1.62
C MET A 157 10.15 5.40 -1.61
N TYR A 158 10.74 5.65 -0.44
CA TYR A 158 11.83 6.60 -0.26
C TYR A 158 13.05 6.22 -1.10
N LEU A 159 13.46 4.95 -1.12
CA LEU A 159 14.56 4.46 -1.95
C LEU A 159 14.27 4.60 -3.44
N GLN A 160 13.10 4.18 -3.86
CA GLN A 160 12.67 4.23 -5.26
C GLN A 160 12.64 5.68 -5.79
N LEU A 161 12.06 6.59 -5.04
CA LEU A 161 11.94 8.00 -5.42
C LEU A 161 13.29 8.73 -5.44
N GLN A 162 14.27 8.26 -4.68
CA GLN A 162 15.64 8.80 -4.69
C GLN A 162 16.56 8.13 -5.71
N GLY A 163 16.12 7.10 -6.42
CA GLY A 163 16.99 6.34 -7.32
C GLY A 163 18.00 5.44 -6.61
N LYS A 164 17.69 5.02 -5.36
CA LYS A 164 18.60 4.28 -4.46
C LYS A 164 18.13 2.86 -4.15
N ALA A 165 17.14 2.34 -4.86
CA ALA A 165 16.62 0.99 -4.64
C ALA A 165 17.50 -0.15 -5.21
N GLY A 166 18.67 0.16 -5.77
CA GLY A 166 19.62 -0.82 -6.28
C GLY A 166 19.02 -1.71 -7.38
N PRO A 167 19.13 -3.06 -7.28
CA PRO A 167 18.58 -3.95 -8.31
C PRO A 167 17.06 -3.86 -8.48
N ARG A 168 16.34 -3.36 -7.47
CA ARG A 168 14.88 -3.18 -7.54
C ARG A 168 14.46 -1.86 -8.17
N GLN A 169 15.41 -0.96 -8.45
CA GLN A 169 15.10 0.38 -8.95
C GLN A 169 14.20 0.36 -10.18
N LEU A 170 13.11 1.08 -10.12
CA LEU A 170 12.21 1.35 -11.23
C LEU A 170 12.73 2.55 -12.07
N LYS A 171 12.25 2.64 -13.28
CA LYS A 171 12.66 3.72 -14.18
C LYS A 171 11.95 5.02 -13.81
N ASP A 172 12.68 5.94 -13.23
CA ASP A 172 12.29 7.34 -12.92
C ASP A 172 10.91 7.51 -12.22
N PRO A 173 10.62 6.78 -11.12
CA PRO A 173 9.37 6.97 -10.41
C PRO A 173 9.34 8.34 -9.74
N ARG A 174 8.18 9.00 -9.74
CA ARG A 174 7.97 10.34 -9.18
C ARG A 174 7.00 10.36 -8.02
N ILE A 175 6.03 9.46 -8.04
CA ILE A 175 4.97 9.37 -7.03
C ILE A 175 4.66 7.92 -6.69
N GLY A 176 4.62 7.62 -5.40
CA GLY A 176 4.32 6.29 -4.89
C GLY A 176 3.24 6.34 -3.82
N MET A 177 2.57 5.22 -3.62
CA MET A 177 1.52 5.08 -2.62
C MET A 177 1.76 3.86 -1.76
N THR A 178 1.52 3.99 -0.46
CA THR A 178 1.43 2.86 0.48
C THR A 178 0.03 2.75 1.05
N HIS A 179 -0.42 1.51 1.24
CA HIS A 179 -1.68 1.19 1.91
C HIS A 179 -1.44 0.19 3.02
N ASN A 180 -2.01 0.44 4.18
CA ASN A 180 -2.03 -0.50 5.30
C ASN A 180 -3.44 -0.70 5.81
N LEU A 181 -3.75 -1.94 6.17
CA LEU A 181 -5.00 -2.35 6.78
C LEU A 181 -4.69 -3.02 8.12
N GLY A 182 -5.33 -2.59 9.19
CA GLY A 182 -5.18 -3.18 10.52
C GLY A 182 -6.52 -3.54 11.13
N GLY A 183 -6.56 -4.60 11.92
CA GLY A 183 -7.78 -5.05 12.59
C GLY A 183 -8.45 -6.24 11.91
N ALA A 184 -9.61 -6.63 12.42
CA ALA A 184 -10.44 -7.69 11.86
C ALA A 184 -11.24 -7.18 10.64
N PRO A 185 -11.71 -8.06 9.75
CA PRO A 185 -12.42 -7.66 8.53
C PRO A 185 -13.59 -6.69 8.75
N ARG A 186 -14.26 -6.79 9.91
CA ARG A 186 -15.40 -5.94 10.25
C ARG A 186 -15.08 -4.80 11.21
N GLU A 187 -13.88 -4.79 11.76
CA GLU A 187 -13.35 -3.79 12.69
C GLU A 187 -11.95 -3.41 12.27
N ASN A 188 -11.84 -2.59 11.25
CA ASN A 188 -10.54 -2.29 10.65
C ASN A 188 -10.26 -0.79 10.56
N VAL A 189 -9.01 -0.50 10.35
CA VAL A 189 -8.49 0.84 10.05
C VAL A 189 -7.66 0.72 8.80
N SER A 190 -7.95 1.54 7.79
CA SER A 190 -7.11 1.68 6.62
C SER A 190 -6.35 2.99 6.65
N SER A 191 -5.09 2.95 6.27
CA SER A 191 -4.27 4.13 6.03
C SER A 191 -3.73 4.13 4.61
N VAL A 192 -3.73 5.30 3.98
CA VAL A 192 -3.14 5.53 2.66
C VAL A 192 -2.19 6.70 2.77
N ALA A 193 -0.92 6.48 2.40
CA ALA A 193 0.06 7.54 2.30
C ALA A 193 0.56 7.64 0.86
N ILE A 194 0.59 8.86 0.32
CA ILE A 194 1.09 9.19 -1.00
C ILE A 194 2.32 10.07 -0.82
N VAL A 195 3.42 9.62 -1.39
CA VAL A 195 4.71 10.31 -1.31
C VAL A 195 5.25 10.58 -2.70
N GLY A 196 6.01 11.65 -2.83
CA GLY A 196 6.57 12.02 -4.12
C GLY A 196 7.86 12.81 -3.97
N ARG A 197 8.58 12.97 -5.07
CA ARG A 197 9.75 13.85 -5.11
C ARG A 197 9.33 15.28 -4.76
N TYR A 198 10.21 15.98 -4.09
CA TYR A 198 10.04 17.41 -3.85
C TYR A 198 10.43 18.17 -5.13
N GLU A 199 9.48 18.90 -5.67
CA GLU A 199 9.67 19.82 -6.80
C GLU A 199 10.02 21.23 -6.32
#